data_2afb02c54944ee9c8e6dc604af31b12b
#
_entry.id   2afb02c54944ee9c8e6dc604af31b12b
#
_cell.length_a   1.000
_cell.length_b   1.000
_cell.length_c   1.000
_cell.angle_alpha   90.00
_cell.angle_beta   90.00
_cell.angle_gamma   90.00
#
_symmetry.space_group_name_H-M   'P 1'
#
loop_
_entity.id
_entity.type
_entity.pdbx_description
1 polymer ?
#
loop_
_entity_poly.entity_id
_entity_poly.type
_entity_poly.pdbx_seq_one_letter_code
_entity_poly.pdbx_strand_id
1 'polypeptide(L)'
;MGRLITIITSMLLLVTIHAEAADFETATEAVKNMGLGWNMGNTLEANSQKVTDPTNTGYWGQQDLNSETCWGQYLAKPELLKMMKDAGFGAIRVPVTWYNHMDKDGTVDAAWMARVHEVVDYVINQGMYCIVNVHHDTGADGDSFTSWIKADADNYKQNKVRYENLWKQIAEEFKDYGQNLLFEGYNEMLDVNSNWNFAKTSTAYDAINSYAKSFVTTVRATGGNNAQRNLIVTTYCAANGYGTWDSHLKDPLTKLNNPESTSNHIIFEIHAYPNIVTSSNIKADVDGMIALWKSELVSKGGPIIVGEWGTSNVDKTGETDYDVRREKLFEFATYFVQKCKENNIGTFYWMGLTDGASRLFPAFHQADLAKTLLQAYHGSNYNPTLPERSDYPNTCISATVSYNQQWGEFNLYTGSMTASQYSGIELELDEAPASGLLMYKVYCSSDKTKDISSASSKYNFSTTWGTITRITLQCKKSSGTVRVKSIKLIKKDGTRVPSDPSVYWGCSMSDVSLTNTDTGINGVKLDADNDDGSIYDLNGRRLQQPSKGINIQNGKKFYTK
;
A
#
# COMPACT_ATOMS: atom_id res chain seq x y z
N MET A 1 51.09 2.75 70.84
CA MET A 1 51.13 2.82 69.36
C MET A 1 49.77 2.43 68.88
N GLY A 2 48.93 3.42 68.71
CA GLY A 2 47.56 3.22 68.16
C GLY A 2 47.52 3.64 66.71
N ARG A 3 47.08 2.73 65.83
CA ARG A 3 46.83 3.06 64.41
C ARG A 3 45.40 3.56 64.23
N LEU A 4 45.28 4.81 63.78
CA LEU A 4 44.07 5.42 63.39
C LEU A 4 43.70 4.92 61.97
N ILE A 5 42.56 4.26 61.82
CA ILE A 5 42.03 3.84 60.51
C ILE A 5 41.02 4.90 60.10
N THR A 6 41.36 5.66 59.06
CA THR A 6 40.45 6.63 58.42
C THR A 6 39.63 5.90 57.38
N ILE A 7 38.32 5.78 57.61
CA ILE A 7 37.39 5.25 56.61
C ILE A 7 36.94 6.44 55.76
N ILE A 8 37.35 6.42 54.46
CA ILE A 8 36.84 7.37 53.45
C ILE A 8 35.59 6.75 52.86
N THR A 9 34.44 7.28 53.20
CA THR A 9 33.16 6.93 52.59
C THR A 9 33.00 7.71 51.30
N SER A 10 33.24 7.09 50.15
CA SER A 10 32.98 7.65 48.84
C SER A 10 31.47 7.63 48.57
N MET A 11 30.85 8.77 48.68
CA MET A 11 29.45 8.98 48.32
C MET A 11 29.37 9.09 46.78
N LEU A 12 28.96 8.00 46.11
CA LEU A 12 28.68 8.00 44.67
C LEU A 12 27.39 8.80 44.44
N LEU A 13 27.51 10.04 43.96
CA LEU A 13 26.37 10.81 43.48
C LEU A 13 25.94 10.21 42.14
N LEU A 14 24.89 9.42 42.15
CA LEU A 14 24.19 9.07 40.89
C LEU A 14 23.48 10.29 40.39
N VAL A 15 24.10 11.03 39.50
CA VAL A 15 23.42 12.02 38.68
C VAL A 15 22.61 11.23 37.62
N THR A 16 21.35 11.01 37.88
CA THR A 16 20.40 10.60 36.84
C THR A 16 20.26 11.76 35.87
N ILE A 17 20.97 11.72 34.75
CA ILE A 17 20.69 12.58 33.62
C ILE A 17 19.34 12.12 33.08
N HIS A 18 18.26 12.77 33.51
CA HIS A 18 17.02 12.71 32.76
C HIS A 18 17.31 13.49 31.46
N ALA A 19 17.58 12.78 30.36
CA ALA A 19 17.41 13.39 29.07
C ALA A 19 15.91 13.78 29.00
N GLU A 20 15.61 15.07 29.08
CA GLU A 20 14.28 15.53 28.70
C GLU A 20 14.03 15.01 27.29
N ALA A 21 13.00 14.17 27.15
CA ALA A 21 12.56 13.75 25.84
C ALA A 21 12.21 15.04 25.07
N ALA A 22 12.79 15.22 23.89
CA ALA A 22 12.46 16.38 23.08
C ALA A 22 10.94 16.40 22.89
N ASP A 23 10.31 17.56 23.13
CA ASP A 23 8.87 17.70 22.95
C ASP A 23 8.54 17.37 21.50
N PHE A 24 7.56 16.48 21.30
CA PHE A 24 7.04 16.20 19.98
C PHE A 24 6.32 17.43 19.43
N GLU A 25 6.38 17.61 18.13
CA GLU A 25 5.58 18.64 17.45
C GLU A 25 4.09 18.44 17.73
N THR A 26 3.38 19.54 17.82
CA THR A 26 1.92 19.51 17.99
C THR A 26 1.24 18.88 16.78
N ALA A 27 0.00 18.41 16.93
CA ALA A 27 -0.81 17.90 15.82
C ALA A 27 -0.89 18.90 14.65
N THR A 28 -1.01 20.19 14.93
CA THR A 28 -1.06 21.26 13.91
C THR A 28 0.26 21.38 13.14
N GLU A 29 1.38 21.27 13.82
CA GLU A 29 2.71 21.27 13.20
C GLU A 29 2.93 19.99 12.39
N ALA A 30 2.57 18.81 12.93
CA ALA A 30 2.65 17.53 12.23
C ALA A 30 1.87 17.55 10.91
N VAL A 31 0.61 18.02 10.92
CA VAL A 31 -0.20 18.13 9.68
C VAL A 31 0.43 19.08 8.68
N LYS A 32 1.04 20.18 9.15
CA LYS A 32 1.75 21.11 8.26
C LYS A 32 3.02 20.51 7.66
N ASN A 33 3.76 19.71 8.44
CA ASN A 33 5.08 19.20 8.09
C ASN A 33 5.03 17.88 7.30
N MET A 34 3.95 17.09 7.44
CA MET A 34 3.83 15.78 6.80
C MET A 34 3.75 15.83 5.26
N GLY A 35 3.46 16.97 4.67
CA GLY A 35 3.45 17.12 3.23
C GLY A 35 2.25 16.47 2.53
N LEU A 36 2.42 16.16 1.25
CA LEU A 36 1.43 15.41 0.48
C LEU A 36 1.52 13.93 0.85
N GLY A 37 0.39 13.31 1.15
CA GLY A 37 0.29 11.91 1.55
C GLY A 37 -0.22 10.98 0.45
N TRP A 38 0.12 9.71 0.60
CA TRP A 38 -0.38 8.60 -0.21
C TRP A 38 -0.74 7.41 0.67
N ASN A 39 -1.80 6.67 0.29
CA ASN A 39 -2.17 5.42 0.94
C ASN A 39 -1.48 4.24 0.25
N MET A 40 -0.74 3.44 1.02
CA MET A 40 -0.26 2.13 0.57
C MET A 40 -1.38 1.09 0.71
N GLY A 41 -2.51 1.37 0.07
CA GLY A 41 -3.73 0.55 0.16
C GLY A 41 -3.64 -0.77 -0.61
N ASN A 42 -4.58 -1.67 -0.33
CA ASN A 42 -4.66 -3.04 -0.84
C ASN A 42 -3.42 -3.88 -0.51
N THR A 43 -2.79 -3.63 0.63
CA THR A 43 -1.54 -4.27 1.06
C THR A 43 -1.74 -4.92 2.44
N LEU A 44 -1.36 -4.27 3.54
CA LEU A 44 -1.51 -4.85 4.87
C LEU A 44 -2.96 -4.85 5.40
N GLU A 45 -3.86 -4.09 4.79
CA GLU A 45 -5.29 -4.18 5.09
C GLU A 45 -6.01 -5.23 4.24
N ALA A 46 -5.36 -5.75 3.21
CA ALA A 46 -5.93 -6.82 2.41
C ALA A 46 -6.20 -8.04 3.27
N ASN A 47 -7.41 -8.55 3.17
CA ASN A 47 -7.83 -9.69 3.96
C ASN A 47 -8.77 -10.59 3.19
N SER A 48 -8.84 -11.84 3.63
CA SER A 48 -9.79 -12.81 3.15
C SER A 48 -10.58 -13.32 4.33
N GLN A 49 -11.81 -12.91 4.41
CA GLN A 49 -12.64 -13.26 5.57
C GLN A 49 -13.37 -14.56 5.51
N LYS A 50 -13.41 -15.20 4.41
CA LYS A 50 -13.83 -16.60 4.40
C LYS A 50 -12.81 -17.51 5.09
N VAL A 51 -12.06 -16.91 5.99
CA VAL A 51 -11.15 -17.53 6.96
C VAL A 51 -11.81 -18.61 7.78
N THR A 52 -13.13 -18.55 7.98
CA THR A 52 -13.88 -19.60 8.68
C THR A 52 -14.16 -20.83 7.81
N ASP A 53 -13.95 -20.74 6.50
CA ASP A 53 -14.06 -21.88 5.59
C ASP A 53 -12.66 -22.38 5.21
N PRO A 54 -12.13 -23.42 5.89
CA PRO A 54 -10.80 -23.96 5.60
C PRO A 54 -10.71 -24.59 4.20
N THR A 55 -11.83 -24.72 3.50
CA THR A 55 -11.86 -25.24 2.11
C THR A 55 -11.72 -24.12 1.06
N ASN A 56 -11.84 -22.85 1.46
CA ASN A 56 -11.69 -21.72 0.56
C ASN A 56 -10.19 -21.42 0.32
N THR A 57 -9.61 -22.14 -0.62
CA THR A 57 -8.21 -21.98 -1.03
C THR A 57 -8.04 -21.06 -2.24
N GLY A 58 -9.09 -20.33 -2.63
CA GLY A 58 -9.05 -19.39 -3.74
C GLY A 58 -8.27 -18.11 -3.40
N TYR A 59 -8.24 -17.18 -4.35
CA TYR A 59 -7.59 -15.87 -4.23
C TYR A 59 -7.91 -15.15 -2.91
N TRP A 60 -9.18 -15.23 -2.47
CA TRP A 60 -9.68 -14.65 -1.23
C TRP A 60 -9.43 -15.53 0.02
N GLY A 61 -8.84 -16.70 -0.14
CA GLY A 61 -8.56 -17.64 0.96
C GLY A 61 -7.15 -17.55 1.52
N GLN A 62 -6.35 -16.56 1.10
CA GLN A 62 -5.00 -16.39 1.62
C GLN A 62 -5.03 -15.80 3.03
N GLN A 63 -4.28 -16.40 3.93
CA GLN A 63 -4.20 -16.06 5.35
C GLN A 63 -2.73 -15.82 5.72
N ASP A 64 -2.47 -15.50 6.99
CA ASP A 64 -1.13 -15.22 7.50
C ASP A 64 -0.46 -14.08 6.69
N LEU A 65 0.83 -14.13 6.50
CA LEU A 65 1.58 -13.15 5.72
C LEU A 65 1.16 -13.06 4.24
N ASN A 66 0.53 -14.12 3.71
CA ASN A 66 0.05 -14.13 2.33
C ASN A 66 -1.17 -13.21 2.11
N SER A 67 -1.83 -12.77 3.17
CA SER A 67 -2.91 -11.79 3.07
C SER A 67 -2.46 -10.49 2.41
N GLU A 68 -1.21 -10.05 2.62
CA GLU A 68 -0.65 -8.85 2.02
C GLU A 68 -0.78 -8.80 0.49
N THR A 69 -0.79 -9.96 -0.17
CA THR A 69 -0.87 -10.05 -1.63
C THR A 69 -2.23 -10.48 -2.15
N CYS A 70 -3.20 -10.75 -1.28
CA CYS A 70 -4.46 -11.37 -1.67
C CYS A 70 -5.37 -10.46 -2.51
N TRP A 71 -5.16 -9.15 -2.50
CA TRP A 71 -5.87 -8.18 -3.34
C TRP A 71 -5.06 -7.71 -4.55
N GLY A 72 -4.08 -8.50 -4.98
CA GLY A 72 -3.35 -8.31 -6.25
C GLY A 72 -2.12 -7.42 -6.18
N GLN A 73 -1.75 -6.96 -4.99
CA GLN A 73 -0.48 -6.26 -4.82
C GLN A 73 0.67 -7.25 -4.66
N TYR A 74 1.88 -6.81 -4.95
CA TYR A 74 3.10 -7.49 -4.56
C TYR A 74 3.50 -7.08 -3.14
N LEU A 75 4.31 -7.91 -2.48
CA LEU A 75 4.86 -7.58 -1.18
C LEU A 75 5.51 -6.19 -1.21
N ALA A 76 5.17 -5.36 -0.24
CA ALA A 76 5.78 -4.04 -0.09
C ALA A 76 7.29 -4.15 0.10
N LYS A 77 8.03 -3.28 -0.57
CA LYS A 77 9.50 -3.22 -0.51
C LYS A 77 9.96 -1.78 -0.27
N PRO A 78 11.15 -1.58 0.33
CA PRO A 78 11.66 -0.24 0.64
C PRO A 78 11.83 0.64 -0.61
N GLU A 79 12.10 0.04 -1.79
CA GLU A 79 12.27 0.77 -3.05
C GLU A 79 11.00 1.50 -3.48
N LEU A 80 9.81 0.95 -3.18
CA LEU A 80 8.53 1.61 -3.43
C LEU A 80 8.43 2.91 -2.62
N LEU A 81 8.74 2.84 -1.31
CA LEU A 81 8.65 4.00 -0.42
C LEU A 81 9.72 5.04 -0.76
N LYS A 82 10.92 4.59 -1.16
CA LYS A 82 11.96 5.47 -1.67
C LYS A 82 11.50 6.22 -2.93
N MET A 83 10.87 5.54 -3.89
CA MET A 83 10.30 6.17 -5.09
C MET A 83 9.27 7.26 -4.72
N MET A 84 8.37 6.98 -3.78
CA MET A 84 7.38 7.96 -3.32
C MET A 84 8.07 9.19 -2.69
N LYS A 85 9.09 8.97 -1.86
CA LYS A 85 9.90 10.05 -1.27
C LYS A 85 10.61 10.88 -2.33
N ASP A 86 11.28 10.22 -3.27
CA ASP A 86 12.04 10.88 -4.34
C ASP A 86 11.13 11.70 -5.26
N ALA A 87 9.89 11.25 -5.46
CA ALA A 87 8.88 12.00 -6.20
C ALA A 87 8.39 13.26 -5.46
N GLY A 88 8.49 13.30 -4.12
CA GLY A 88 8.11 14.47 -3.31
C GLY A 88 6.94 14.24 -2.35
N PHE A 89 6.51 12.99 -2.14
CA PHE A 89 5.56 12.67 -1.06
C PHE A 89 6.25 12.77 0.29
N GLY A 90 5.52 13.29 1.29
CA GLY A 90 6.03 13.50 2.63
C GLY A 90 5.47 12.55 3.68
N ALA A 91 4.37 11.87 3.36
CA ALA A 91 3.68 10.96 4.29
C ALA A 91 3.10 9.73 3.58
N ILE A 92 3.09 8.61 4.29
CA ILE A 92 2.44 7.37 3.86
C ILE A 92 1.46 6.92 4.95
N ARG A 93 0.20 6.75 4.58
CA ARG A 93 -0.75 6.02 5.42
C ARG A 93 -0.63 4.54 5.06
N VAL A 94 -0.40 3.72 6.07
CA VAL A 94 -0.23 2.27 5.99
C VAL A 94 -1.45 1.62 6.66
N PRO A 95 -2.52 1.37 5.88
CA PRO A 95 -3.68 0.68 6.40
C PRO A 95 -3.31 -0.75 6.83
N VAL A 96 -3.81 -1.19 7.99
CA VAL A 96 -3.55 -2.54 8.53
C VAL A 96 -4.84 -3.16 9.05
N THR A 97 -5.16 -4.36 8.60
CA THR A 97 -6.21 -5.19 9.19
C THR A 97 -5.59 -6.20 10.15
N TRP A 98 -6.15 -6.27 11.35
CA TRP A 98 -5.63 -7.08 12.45
C TRP A 98 -6.45 -8.34 12.72
N TYR A 99 -7.73 -8.31 12.36
CA TYR A 99 -8.70 -9.36 12.68
C TYR A 99 -8.22 -10.78 12.34
N ASN A 100 -7.63 -10.96 11.17
CA ASN A 100 -7.16 -12.27 10.69
C ASN A 100 -5.81 -12.70 11.32
N HIS A 101 -5.18 -11.80 12.05
CA HIS A 101 -3.82 -11.93 12.56
C HIS A 101 -3.77 -11.79 14.08
N MET A 102 -4.88 -12.01 14.76
CA MET A 102 -4.96 -12.02 16.21
C MET A 102 -5.92 -13.09 16.70
N ASP A 103 -5.73 -13.54 17.94
CA ASP A 103 -6.65 -14.45 18.59
C ASP A 103 -7.93 -13.75 19.09
N LYS A 104 -8.84 -14.55 19.66
CA LYS A 104 -10.13 -14.04 20.20
C LYS A 104 -9.95 -13.03 21.34
N ASP A 105 -8.82 -13.03 22.02
CA ASP A 105 -8.51 -12.14 23.15
C ASP A 105 -7.74 -10.89 22.68
N GLY A 106 -7.48 -10.77 21.36
CA GLY A 106 -6.77 -9.65 20.72
C GLY A 106 -5.26 -9.76 20.81
N THR A 107 -4.69 -10.94 21.07
CA THR A 107 -3.23 -11.16 21.00
C THR A 107 -2.81 -11.28 19.54
N VAL A 108 -1.97 -10.38 19.10
CA VAL A 108 -1.51 -10.30 17.71
C VAL A 108 -0.49 -11.39 17.42
N ASP A 109 -0.58 -12.00 16.24
CA ASP A 109 0.43 -12.92 15.73
C ASP A 109 1.78 -12.20 15.59
N ALA A 110 2.83 -12.81 16.14
CA ALA A 110 4.16 -12.20 16.20
C ALA A 110 4.77 -11.98 14.80
N ALA A 111 4.49 -12.88 13.84
CA ALA A 111 5.00 -12.75 12.49
C ALA A 111 4.30 -11.60 11.75
N TRP A 112 2.99 -11.41 11.99
CA TRP A 112 2.26 -10.26 11.44
C TRP A 112 2.75 -8.94 12.03
N MET A 113 2.90 -8.85 13.36
CA MET A 113 3.45 -7.65 14.01
C MET A 113 4.83 -7.30 13.46
N ALA A 114 5.71 -8.30 13.30
CA ALA A 114 7.04 -8.11 12.72
C ALA A 114 6.97 -7.62 11.26
N ARG A 115 5.98 -8.08 10.46
CA ARG A 115 5.79 -7.60 9.09
C ARG A 115 5.29 -6.15 9.05
N VAL A 116 4.35 -5.80 9.91
CA VAL A 116 3.89 -4.39 10.05
C VAL A 116 5.05 -3.50 10.47
N HIS A 117 5.85 -3.92 11.45
CA HIS A 117 7.05 -3.22 11.90
C HIS A 117 8.02 -2.97 10.72
N GLU A 118 8.33 -4.00 9.94
CA GLU A 118 9.22 -3.92 8.78
C GLU A 118 8.74 -2.88 7.75
N VAL A 119 7.43 -2.85 7.47
CA VAL A 119 6.85 -1.90 6.51
C VAL A 119 6.84 -0.47 7.07
N VAL A 120 6.58 -0.29 8.35
CA VAL A 120 6.72 1.01 9.03
C VAL A 120 8.15 1.53 8.91
N ASP A 121 9.14 0.66 9.14
CA ASP A 121 10.56 0.99 8.97
C ASP A 121 10.88 1.45 7.54
N TYR A 122 10.28 0.84 6.52
CA TYR A 122 10.47 1.29 5.13
C TYR A 122 10.07 2.76 4.94
N VAL A 123 8.99 3.21 5.59
CA VAL A 123 8.52 4.60 5.53
C VAL A 123 9.41 5.53 6.36
N ILE A 124 9.62 5.18 7.63
CA ILE A 124 10.36 6.00 8.60
C ILE A 124 11.82 6.21 8.15
N ASN A 125 12.46 5.17 7.60
CA ASN A 125 13.84 5.24 7.10
C ASN A 125 13.99 6.15 5.87
N GLN A 126 12.90 6.51 5.18
CA GLN A 126 12.92 7.56 4.15
C GLN A 126 12.72 8.97 4.74
N GLY A 127 12.58 9.11 6.06
CA GLY A 127 12.30 10.38 6.71
C GLY A 127 10.89 10.93 6.39
N MET A 128 9.95 10.05 6.08
CA MET A 128 8.54 10.39 5.86
C MET A 128 7.72 10.19 7.13
N TYR A 129 6.56 10.85 7.19
CA TYR A 129 5.55 10.52 8.19
C TYR A 129 4.87 9.20 7.83
N CYS A 130 4.55 8.42 8.85
CA CYS A 130 3.86 7.14 8.73
C CYS A 130 2.61 7.17 9.61
N ILE A 131 1.46 6.77 9.07
CA ILE A 131 0.23 6.55 9.82
C ILE A 131 -0.07 5.06 9.79
N VAL A 132 -0.21 4.44 10.97
CA VAL A 132 -0.66 3.05 11.13
C VAL A 132 -2.02 3.03 11.79
N ASN A 133 -2.94 2.19 11.32
CA ASN A 133 -4.31 2.15 11.79
C ASN A 133 -4.83 0.75 12.10
N VAL A 134 -6.10 0.71 12.53
CA VAL A 134 -6.96 -0.46 12.57
C VAL A 134 -8.01 -0.29 11.47
N HIS A 135 -7.86 -1.05 10.35
CA HIS A 135 -8.55 -0.74 9.10
C HIS A 135 -9.85 -1.54 8.89
N HIS A 136 -9.81 -2.68 8.20
CA HIS A 136 -11.02 -3.50 7.94
C HIS A 136 -11.49 -4.34 9.14
N ASP A 137 -10.95 -4.09 10.31
CA ASP A 137 -11.55 -4.43 11.60
C ASP A 137 -12.87 -3.66 11.81
N THR A 138 -13.05 -2.57 11.04
CA THR A 138 -14.21 -1.72 10.89
C THR A 138 -14.77 -1.80 9.46
N GLY A 139 -15.87 -1.11 9.19
CA GLY A 139 -16.46 -1.03 7.85
C GLY A 139 -17.78 -1.80 7.74
N ALA A 140 -18.31 -1.90 6.53
CA ALA A 140 -19.52 -2.63 6.24
C ALA A 140 -19.28 -4.15 6.22
N ASP A 141 -20.24 -4.91 6.76
CA ASP A 141 -20.26 -6.35 6.58
C ASP A 141 -20.60 -6.70 5.12
N GLY A 142 -19.96 -7.72 4.58
CA GLY A 142 -20.17 -8.17 3.22
C GLY A 142 -19.72 -9.60 2.98
N ASP A 143 -19.71 -10.01 1.72
CA ASP A 143 -19.29 -11.38 1.34
C ASP A 143 -17.82 -11.65 1.65
N SER A 144 -17.02 -10.60 1.75
CA SER A 144 -15.57 -10.69 1.89
C SER A 144 -15.07 -10.32 3.28
N PHE A 145 -15.84 -9.65 4.13
CA PHE A 145 -15.42 -9.32 5.50
C PHE A 145 -16.57 -8.98 6.45
N THR A 146 -16.33 -9.21 7.75
CA THR A 146 -17.21 -8.89 8.85
C THR A 146 -16.44 -8.05 9.85
N SER A 147 -16.78 -6.78 9.98
CA SER A 147 -16.15 -5.93 10.97
C SER A 147 -16.52 -6.37 12.39
N TRP A 148 -15.53 -6.47 13.26
CA TRP A 148 -15.77 -6.80 14.67
C TRP A 148 -15.93 -5.55 15.56
N ILE A 149 -15.44 -4.39 15.09
CA ILE A 149 -15.59 -3.10 15.74
C ILE A 149 -16.71 -2.33 15.03
N LYS A 150 -17.77 -2.01 15.77
CA LYS A 150 -18.94 -1.28 15.26
C LYS A 150 -19.30 -0.12 16.15
N ALA A 151 -19.84 0.93 15.56
CA ALA A 151 -20.39 2.09 16.25
C ALA A 151 -21.72 1.72 16.93
N ASP A 152 -21.64 0.94 18.00
CA ASP A 152 -22.76 0.40 18.76
C ASP A 152 -22.35 0.19 20.22
N ALA A 153 -23.21 0.54 21.16
CA ALA A 153 -22.91 0.50 22.59
C ALA A 153 -22.68 -0.92 23.12
N ASP A 154 -23.45 -1.88 22.64
CA ASP A 154 -23.30 -3.29 23.06
C ASP A 154 -22.04 -3.89 22.41
N ASN A 155 -21.75 -3.57 21.15
CA ASN A 155 -20.52 -3.97 20.48
C ASN A 155 -19.30 -3.39 21.23
N TYR A 156 -19.31 -2.11 21.58
CA TYR A 156 -18.23 -1.52 22.37
C TYR A 156 -18.04 -2.23 23.71
N LYS A 157 -19.13 -2.48 24.44
CA LYS A 157 -19.07 -3.17 25.74
C LYS A 157 -18.45 -4.56 25.62
N GLN A 158 -18.77 -5.30 24.56
CA GLN A 158 -18.24 -6.63 24.30
C GLN A 158 -16.79 -6.63 23.86
N ASN A 159 -16.38 -5.66 23.05
CA ASN A 159 -15.09 -5.65 22.37
C ASN A 159 -14.06 -4.69 22.98
N LYS A 160 -14.44 -3.86 23.96
CA LYS A 160 -13.55 -2.86 24.57
C LYS A 160 -12.21 -3.47 25.01
N VAL A 161 -12.22 -4.57 25.76
CA VAL A 161 -10.99 -5.18 26.30
C VAL A 161 -10.11 -5.69 25.17
N ARG A 162 -10.69 -6.33 24.16
CA ARG A 162 -9.98 -6.82 22.99
C ARG A 162 -9.35 -5.67 22.19
N TYR A 163 -10.08 -4.59 22.00
CA TYR A 163 -9.63 -3.39 21.31
C TYR A 163 -8.48 -2.66 22.06
N GLU A 164 -8.64 -2.51 23.37
CA GLU A 164 -7.60 -1.94 24.21
C GLU A 164 -6.34 -2.83 24.25
N ASN A 165 -6.51 -4.17 24.27
CA ASN A 165 -5.37 -5.10 24.20
C ASN A 165 -4.64 -5.02 22.86
N LEU A 166 -5.36 -4.92 21.75
CA LEU A 166 -4.77 -4.69 20.41
C LEU A 166 -3.95 -3.40 20.39
N TRP A 167 -4.54 -2.27 20.79
CA TRP A 167 -3.85 -0.98 20.76
C TRP A 167 -2.67 -0.91 21.74
N LYS A 168 -2.76 -1.60 22.87
CA LYS A 168 -1.64 -1.72 23.80
C LYS A 168 -0.44 -2.39 23.14
N GLN A 169 -0.64 -3.50 22.43
CA GLN A 169 0.45 -4.23 21.76
C GLN A 169 1.07 -3.37 20.64
N ILE A 170 0.23 -2.74 19.79
CA ILE A 170 0.72 -1.83 18.73
C ILE A 170 1.53 -0.68 19.37
N ALA A 171 1.00 -0.05 20.42
CA ALA A 171 1.66 1.07 21.07
C ALA A 171 2.97 0.66 21.76
N GLU A 172 3.04 -0.52 22.36
CA GLU A 172 4.26 -1.06 22.99
C GLU A 172 5.32 -1.38 21.94
N GLU A 173 4.95 -1.98 20.81
CA GLU A 173 5.85 -2.32 19.70
C GLU A 173 6.56 -1.07 19.14
N PHE A 174 5.82 0.01 18.95
CA PHE A 174 6.34 1.23 18.35
C PHE A 174 6.66 2.34 19.35
N LYS A 175 6.80 2.00 20.62
CA LYS A 175 6.96 2.96 21.72
C LYS A 175 8.11 3.94 21.55
N ASP A 176 9.22 3.47 21.00
CA ASP A 176 10.46 4.25 20.87
C ASP A 176 10.56 5.02 19.54
N TYR A 177 9.57 4.88 18.64
CA TYR A 177 9.54 5.64 17.39
C TYR A 177 9.29 7.12 17.65
N GLY A 178 9.95 7.96 16.84
CA GLY A 178 9.84 9.42 16.92
C GLY A 178 8.47 9.95 16.48
N GLN A 179 8.38 11.27 16.43
CA GLN A 179 7.15 12.02 16.12
C GLN A 179 6.58 11.76 14.71
N ASN A 180 7.39 11.24 13.78
CA ASN A 180 6.95 10.95 12.41
C ASN A 180 6.04 9.71 12.31
N LEU A 181 5.94 8.88 13.35
CA LEU A 181 4.97 7.80 13.42
C LEU A 181 3.73 8.26 14.18
N LEU A 182 2.57 8.19 13.52
CA LEU A 182 1.26 8.51 14.07
C LEU A 182 0.40 7.24 14.11
N PHE A 183 -0.55 7.21 15.04
CA PHE A 183 -1.54 6.15 15.13
C PHE A 183 -2.94 6.68 14.84
N GLU A 184 -3.72 5.91 14.07
CA GLU A 184 -5.12 6.19 13.76
C GLU A 184 -6.00 5.10 14.37
N GLY A 185 -6.90 5.50 15.25
CA GLY A 185 -7.62 4.59 16.14
C GLY A 185 -8.46 3.54 15.43
N TYR A 186 -9.11 3.91 14.37
CA TYR A 186 -10.00 3.08 13.55
C TYR A 186 -10.28 3.79 12.22
N ASN A 187 -10.55 2.99 11.17
CA ASN A 187 -10.87 3.48 9.84
C ASN A 187 -12.33 3.94 9.72
N GLU A 188 -13.15 3.25 8.97
CA GLU A 188 -14.55 3.60 8.64
C GLU A 188 -15.53 2.83 9.51
N MET A 189 -15.65 3.19 10.79
CA MET A 189 -16.51 2.48 11.74
C MET A 189 -17.98 2.81 11.50
N LEU A 190 -18.75 1.80 11.09
CA LEU A 190 -20.19 1.87 10.86
C LEU A 190 -20.99 1.32 12.05
N ASP A 191 -22.27 1.64 12.10
CA ASP A 191 -23.22 0.99 13.01
C ASP A 191 -23.54 -0.47 12.58
N VAL A 192 -24.29 -1.19 13.41
CA VAL A 192 -24.66 -2.59 13.14
C VAL A 192 -25.51 -2.79 11.88
N ASN A 193 -26.06 -1.73 11.33
CA ASN A 193 -26.86 -1.75 10.10
C ASN A 193 -26.07 -1.32 8.86
N SER A 194 -24.77 -1.06 9.02
CA SER A 194 -23.87 -0.57 7.95
C SER A 194 -24.39 0.69 7.24
N ASN A 195 -24.93 1.65 8.04
CA ASN A 195 -25.40 2.91 7.48
C ASN A 195 -24.22 3.82 7.11
N TRP A 196 -24.05 4.09 5.84
CA TRP A 196 -23.09 5.06 5.33
C TRP A 196 -23.60 6.51 5.48
N ASN A 197 -22.70 7.46 5.49
CA ASN A 197 -22.85 8.90 5.62
C ASN A 197 -23.18 9.40 7.02
N PHE A 198 -24.09 8.78 7.76
CA PHE A 198 -24.43 9.11 9.14
C PHE A 198 -25.15 7.95 9.84
N ALA A 199 -24.99 7.85 11.17
CA ALA A 199 -25.70 6.86 11.96
C ALA A 199 -27.16 7.29 12.19
N LYS A 200 -28.06 6.30 12.21
CA LYS A 200 -29.49 6.55 12.48
C LYS A 200 -29.83 6.59 13.96
N THR A 201 -28.87 6.23 14.83
CA THR A 201 -29.05 6.25 16.29
C THR A 201 -28.03 7.15 16.95
N SER A 202 -28.42 7.87 18.00
CA SER A 202 -27.50 8.72 18.77
C SER A 202 -26.45 7.89 19.53
N THR A 203 -26.79 6.68 19.93
CA THR A 203 -25.90 5.75 20.66
C THR A 203 -24.70 5.30 19.83
N ALA A 204 -24.79 5.34 18.50
CA ALA A 204 -23.66 5.05 17.62
C ALA A 204 -22.53 6.08 17.78
N TYR A 205 -22.85 7.37 17.91
CA TYR A 205 -21.86 8.42 18.15
C TYR A 205 -21.22 8.34 19.54
N ASP A 206 -22.01 7.91 20.56
CA ASP A 206 -21.48 7.66 21.90
C ASP A 206 -20.47 6.48 21.87
N ALA A 207 -20.75 5.46 21.08
CA ALA A 207 -19.82 4.34 20.88
C ALA A 207 -18.53 4.78 20.18
N ILE A 208 -18.62 5.57 19.10
CA ILE A 208 -17.43 6.17 18.42
C ILE A 208 -16.58 6.94 19.44
N ASN A 209 -17.19 7.83 20.23
CA ASN A 209 -16.47 8.60 21.25
C ASN A 209 -15.85 7.70 22.33
N SER A 210 -16.51 6.59 22.66
CA SER A 210 -15.99 5.61 23.61
C SER A 210 -14.77 4.87 23.07
N TYR A 211 -14.80 4.42 21.81
CA TYR A 211 -13.65 3.81 21.14
C TYR A 211 -12.49 4.80 21.00
N ALA A 212 -12.77 6.04 20.59
CA ALA A 212 -11.75 7.10 20.52
C ALA A 212 -11.08 7.34 21.89
N LYS A 213 -11.86 7.38 22.96
CA LYS A 213 -11.34 7.55 24.32
C LYS A 213 -10.51 6.36 24.79
N SER A 214 -11.00 5.12 24.54
CA SER A 214 -10.23 3.90 24.84
C SER A 214 -8.89 3.87 24.11
N PHE A 215 -8.89 4.17 22.82
CA PHE A 215 -7.67 4.27 22.00
C PHE A 215 -6.65 5.21 22.61
N VAL A 216 -7.03 6.48 22.78
CA VAL A 216 -6.12 7.50 23.30
C VAL A 216 -5.62 7.14 24.70
N THR A 217 -6.53 6.72 25.61
CA THR A 217 -6.14 6.36 26.96
C THR A 217 -5.16 5.17 26.98
N THR A 218 -5.40 4.15 26.17
CA THR A 218 -4.55 2.96 26.09
C THR A 218 -3.17 3.30 25.55
N VAL A 219 -3.09 4.05 24.46
CA VAL A 219 -1.81 4.46 23.88
C VAL A 219 -1.01 5.31 24.87
N ARG A 220 -1.62 6.32 25.50
CA ARG A 220 -0.96 7.18 26.50
C ARG A 220 -0.43 6.38 27.70
N ALA A 221 -1.18 5.37 28.14
CA ALA A 221 -0.80 4.53 29.28
C ALA A 221 0.48 3.71 29.05
N THR A 222 0.89 3.46 27.81
CA THR A 222 2.14 2.76 27.51
C THR A 222 3.37 3.66 27.79
N GLY A 223 3.21 4.98 27.89
CA GLY A 223 4.28 5.92 28.22
C GLY A 223 5.34 6.07 27.13
N GLY A 224 6.56 6.52 27.49
CA GLY A 224 7.61 6.80 26.50
C GLY A 224 7.16 7.86 25.48
N ASN A 225 7.54 7.70 24.23
CA ASN A 225 7.16 8.61 23.15
C ASN A 225 5.65 8.64 22.88
N ASN A 226 4.92 7.61 23.30
CA ASN A 226 3.47 7.55 23.14
C ASN A 226 2.73 8.57 24.04
N ALA A 227 3.38 9.09 25.07
CA ALA A 227 2.80 10.16 25.90
C ALA A 227 2.53 11.45 25.11
N GLN A 228 3.33 11.70 24.06
CA GLN A 228 3.23 12.92 23.23
C GLN A 228 2.95 12.61 21.74
N ARG A 229 2.80 11.33 21.36
CA ARG A 229 2.54 10.94 19.97
C ARG A 229 1.24 11.55 19.46
N ASN A 230 1.25 12.11 18.25
CA ASN A 230 0.05 12.56 17.58
C ASN A 230 -0.85 11.37 17.25
N LEU A 231 -2.10 11.43 17.71
CA LEU A 231 -3.11 10.39 17.55
C LEU A 231 -4.27 10.90 16.69
N ILE A 232 -4.80 10.03 15.86
CA ILE A 232 -5.82 10.36 14.88
C ILE A 232 -7.13 9.67 15.28
N VAL A 233 -8.22 10.42 15.30
CA VAL A 233 -9.56 9.92 15.55
C VAL A 233 -10.47 10.27 14.39
N THR A 234 -11.20 9.25 13.90
CA THR A 234 -11.99 9.31 12.68
C THR A 234 -13.45 9.58 13.01
N THR A 235 -14.16 10.32 12.16
CA THR A 235 -15.61 10.52 12.28
C THR A 235 -16.35 9.19 12.06
N TYR A 236 -17.64 9.13 12.41
CA TYR A 236 -18.48 7.98 12.06
C TYR A 236 -18.38 7.71 10.55
N CYS A 237 -18.08 6.46 10.14
CA CYS A 237 -17.80 5.99 8.78
C CYS A 237 -16.79 6.89 7.99
N ALA A 238 -15.92 7.59 8.69
CA ALA A 238 -15.02 8.62 8.15
C ALA A 238 -15.76 9.70 7.32
N ALA A 239 -17.06 9.92 7.56
CA ALA A 239 -17.88 10.84 6.78
C ALA A 239 -17.35 12.27 6.87
N ASN A 240 -17.36 12.96 5.72
CA ASN A 240 -16.96 14.36 5.61
C ASN A 240 -18.08 15.36 5.91
N GLY A 241 -19.31 14.89 6.10
CA GLY A 241 -20.45 15.69 6.55
C GLY A 241 -21.03 16.67 5.53
N TYR A 242 -20.47 16.76 4.33
CA TYR A 242 -20.88 17.74 3.33
C TYR A 242 -22.04 17.22 2.47
N GLY A 243 -23.03 18.08 2.29
CA GLY A 243 -24.20 17.81 1.46
C GLY A 243 -25.44 18.55 1.98
N THR A 244 -26.53 18.52 1.22
CA THR A 244 -27.77 19.23 1.53
C THR A 244 -29.02 18.37 1.49
N TRP A 245 -28.89 17.09 1.10
CA TRP A 245 -30.05 16.19 0.95
C TRP A 245 -30.63 15.67 2.27
N ASP A 246 -29.84 15.70 3.35
CA ASP A 246 -30.28 15.34 4.70
C ASP A 246 -29.55 16.19 5.75
N SER A 247 -30.27 16.68 6.74
CA SER A 247 -29.71 17.49 7.83
C SER A 247 -28.75 16.74 8.73
N HIS A 248 -28.86 15.40 8.78
CA HIS A 248 -28.00 14.51 9.60
C HIS A 248 -26.61 14.26 9.00
N LEU A 249 -26.33 14.71 7.77
CA LEU A 249 -24.99 14.57 7.17
C LEU A 249 -23.90 15.18 8.02
N LYS A 250 -24.19 16.23 8.78
CA LYS A 250 -23.23 16.89 9.67
C LYS A 250 -23.02 16.16 11.01
N ASP A 251 -23.89 15.24 11.36
CA ASP A 251 -23.86 14.55 12.66
C ASP A 251 -22.50 13.86 12.93
N PRO A 252 -21.87 13.16 11.95
CA PRO A 252 -20.54 12.58 12.16
C PRO A 252 -19.49 13.57 12.67
N LEU A 253 -19.52 14.80 12.18
CA LEU A 253 -18.59 15.84 12.57
C LEU A 253 -19.00 16.50 13.91
N THR A 254 -20.26 16.90 14.00
CA THR A 254 -20.77 17.65 15.17
C THR A 254 -20.75 16.83 16.45
N LYS A 255 -21.00 15.51 16.35
CA LYS A 255 -21.10 14.58 17.49
C LYS A 255 -19.77 13.88 17.85
N LEU A 256 -18.73 14.00 17.04
CA LEU A 256 -17.39 13.53 17.42
C LEU A 256 -16.82 14.48 18.50
N ASN A 257 -16.34 13.94 19.61
CA ASN A 257 -15.66 14.69 20.65
C ASN A 257 -14.14 14.64 20.48
N ASN A 258 -13.44 15.66 20.96
CA ASN A 258 -12.00 15.55 21.17
C ASN A 258 -11.75 14.67 22.42
N PRO A 259 -11.16 13.47 22.29
CA PRO A 259 -10.96 12.57 23.41
C PRO A 259 -9.90 13.06 24.42
N GLU A 260 -9.08 14.07 24.05
CA GLU A 260 -7.99 14.62 24.86
C GLU A 260 -7.86 16.14 24.65
N SER A 261 -8.92 16.88 24.96
CA SER A 261 -9.04 18.32 24.67
C SER A 261 -7.99 19.20 25.36
N THR A 262 -7.25 18.68 26.32
CA THR A 262 -6.16 19.40 27.03
C THR A 262 -4.79 19.18 26.38
N SER A 263 -4.66 18.28 25.43
CA SER A 263 -3.44 18.05 24.66
C SER A 263 -3.55 18.67 23.26
N ASN A 264 -2.40 19.00 22.68
CA ASN A 264 -2.32 19.49 21.31
C ASN A 264 -1.92 18.36 20.33
N HIS A 265 -2.23 17.10 20.69
CA HIS A 265 -1.76 15.90 19.97
C HIS A 265 -2.89 15.03 19.42
N ILE A 266 -4.06 15.62 19.16
CA ILE A 266 -5.19 14.96 18.50
C ILE A 266 -5.40 15.56 17.12
N ILE A 267 -5.53 14.68 16.11
CA ILE A 267 -5.88 15.00 14.72
C ILE A 267 -7.25 14.39 14.45
N PHE A 268 -8.13 15.10 13.76
CA PHE A 268 -9.40 14.58 13.28
C PHE A 268 -9.24 14.05 11.86
N GLU A 269 -9.90 12.95 11.55
CA GLU A 269 -9.85 12.35 10.24
C GLU A 269 -11.23 12.22 9.61
N ILE A 270 -11.26 12.43 8.30
CA ILE A 270 -12.40 12.21 7.42
C ILE A 270 -11.92 11.60 6.10
N HIS A 271 -12.84 11.00 5.35
CA HIS A 271 -12.63 10.56 3.97
C HIS A 271 -13.49 11.38 3.01
N ALA A 272 -12.98 11.64 1.82
CA ALA A 272 -13.65 12.49 0.85
C ALA A 272 -13.61 11.89 -0.56
N TYR A 273 -14.70 11.30 -1.00
CA TYR A 273 -14.90 10.79 -2.36
C TYR A 273 -16.07 11.53 -3.04
N PRO A 274 -15.92 12.83 -3.36
CA PRO A 274 -17.01 13.63 -3.92
C PRO A 274 -17.37 13.14 -5.31
N ASN A 275 -18.67 13.25 -5.65
CA ASN A 275 -19.11 12.95 -7.00
C ASN A 275 -18.83 14.14 -7.93
N ILE A 276 -17.61 14.16 -8.49
CA ILE A 276 -17.16 15.22 -9.40
C ILE A 276 -17.86 15.22 -10.75
N VAL A 277 -18.54 14.13 -11.10
CA VAL A 277 -19.24 14.00 -12.39
C VAL A 277 -20.55 14.77 -12.39
N THR A 278 -21.30 14.67 -11.30
CA THR A 278 -22.63 15.32 -11.17
C THR A 278 -22.57 16.69 -10.52
N SER A 279 -21.43 17.08 -9.95
CA SER A 279 -21.27 18.42 -9.39
C SER A 279 -21.39 19.49 -10.47
N SER A 280 -22.22 20.49 -10.22
CA SER A 280 -22.35 21.67 -11.08
C SER A 280 -21.23 22.68 -10.86
N ASN A 281 -20.59 22.66 -9.70
CA ASN A 281 -19.46 23.53 -9.35
C ASN A 281 -18.59 22.88 -8.27
N ILE A 282 -17.67 22.02 -8.71
CA ILE A 282 -16.79 21.26 -7.81
C ILE A 282 -15.92 22.14 -6.91
N LYS A 283 -15.52 23.34 -7.37
CA LYS A 283 -14.73 24.26 -6.55
C LYS A 283 -15.52 24.80 -5.38
N ALA A 284 -16.79 25.15 -5.63
CA ALA A 284 -17.69 25.59 -4.55
C ALA A 284 -17.97 24.44 -3.55
N ASP A 285 -18.07 23.20 -4.03
CA ASP A 285 -18.22 22.04 -3.15
C ASP A 285 -16.98 21.85 -2.28
N VAL A 286 -15.77 21.96 -2.84
CA VAL A 286 -14.50 21.88 -2.08
C VAL A 286 -14.41 22.99 -1.03
N ASP A 287 -14.71 24.23 -1.41
CA ASP A 287 -14.71 25.36 -0.47
C ASP A 287 -15.74 25.17 0.65
N GLY A 288 -16.93 24.66 0.31
CA GLY A 288 -17.99 24.33 1.27
C GLY A 288 -17.59 23.21 2.25
N MET A 289 -16.97 22.15 1.74
CA MET A 289 -16.42 21.05 2.57
C MET A 289 -15.40 21.61 3.57
N ILE A 290 -14.40 22.34 3.10
CA ILE A 290 -13.34 22.90 3.96
C ILE A 290 -13.91 23.85 5.01
N ALA A 291 -14.84 24.71 4.64
CA ALA A 291 -15.51 25.61 5.58
C ALA A 291 -16.24 24.83 6.68
N LEU A 292 -16.98 23.77 6.30
CA LEU A 292 -17.67 22.91 7.24
C LEU A 292 -16.69 22.20 8.19
N TRP A 293 -15.62 21.60 7.65
CA TRP A 293 -14.63 20.91 8.46
C TRP A 293 -13.95 21.82 9.48
N LYS A 294 -13.63 23.02 9.07
CA LYS A 294 -13.05 24.03 10.00
C LYS A 294 -14.02 24.42 11.10
N SER A 295 -15.30 24.64 10.78
CA SER A 295 -16.30 25.02 11.78
C SER A 295 -16.61 23.89 12.75
N GLU A 296 -16.65 22.65 12.30
CA GLU A 296 -17.14 21.54 13.12
C GLU A 296 -16.04 20.72 13.80
N LEU A 297 -14.83 20.62 13.20
CA LEU A 297 -13.74 19.80 13.74
C LEU A 297 -12.58 20.65 14.30
N VAL A 298 -12.04 21.61 13.52
CA VAL A 298 -10.91 22.43 14.01
C VAL A 298 -11.31 23.22 15.25
N SER A 299 -12.55 23.67 15.33
CA SER A 299 -13.10 24.36 16.51
C SER A 299 -13.05 23.50 17.79
N LYS A 300 -12.86 22.18 17.70
CA LYS A 300 -12.72 21.25 18.82
C LYS A 300 -11.27 21.10 19.30
N GLY A 301 -10.32 21.84 18.71
CA GLY A 301 -8.93 21.93 19.18
C GLY A 301 -7.96 20.97 18.52
N GLY A 302 -8.24 20.45 17.31
CA GLY A 302 -7.31 19.65 16.52
C GLY A 302 -7.36 20.01 15.04
N PRO A 303 -6.24 19.82 14.29
CA PRO A 303 -6.21 19.92 12.85
C PRO A 303 -6.92 18.71 12.20
N ILE A 304 -7.02 18.76 10.88
CA ILE A 304 -7.72 17.73 10.09
C ILE A 304 -6.77 17.09 9.11
N ILE A 305 -6.96 15.79 8.89
CA ILE A 305 -6.49 15.10 7.69
C ILE A 305 -7.67 14.52 6.91
N VAL A 306 -7.55 14.50 5.59
CA VAL A 306 -8.36 13.68 4.71
C VAL A 306 -7.56 12.41 4.47
N GLY A 307 -7.79 11.40 5.33
CA GLY A 307 -7.02 10.16 5.35
C GLY A 307 -7.18 9.32 4.10
N GLU A 308 -8.34 9.46 3.45
CA GLU A 308 -8.57 8.91 2.12
C GLU A 308 -9.32 9.90 1.25
N TRP A 309 -8.84 10.07 0.04
CA TRP A 309 -9.58 10.76 -0.99
C TRP A 309 -9.18 10.23 -2.36
N GLY A 310 -10.06 10.40 -3.31
CA GLY A 310 -9.81 9.93 -4.66
C GLY A 310 -10.92 10.37 -5.60
N THR A 311 -10.83 9.82 -6.78
CA THR A 311 -11.68 10.15 -7.92
C THR A 311 -12.43 8.91 -8.40
N SER A 312 -12.53 7.89 -7.55
CA SER A 312 -13.11 6.58 -7.89
C SER A 312 -14.55 6.63 -8.42
N ASN A 313 -15.29 7.70 -8.10
CA ASN A 313 -16.63 7.89 -8.64
C ASN A 313 -16.63 8.22 -10.14
N VAL A 314 -15.49 8.62 -10.72
CA VAL A 314 -15.33 8.82 -12.15
C VAL A 314 -15.41 7.49 -12.90
N ASP A 315 -14.82 6.44 -12.30
CA ASP A 315 -14.70 5.13 -12.93
C ASP A 315 -16.01 4.32 -12.89
N LYS A 316 -16.93 4.66 -12.00
CA LYS A 316 -18.18 3.90 -11.79
C LYS A 316 -19.28 4.17 -12.81
N THR A 317 -19.15 5.16 -13.66
CA THR A 317 -20.24 5.63 -14.52
C THR A 317 -20.08 5.29 -16.00
N GLY A 318 -19.13 4.42 -16.36
CA GLY A 318 -18.94 3.89 -17.71
C GLY A 318 -17.62 4.32 -18.36
N GLU A 319 -16.92 3.37 -18.89
CA GLU A 319 -15.55 3.49 -19.43
C GLU A 319 -15.43 4.42 -20.65
N THR A 320 -16.52 4.61 -21.39
CA THR A 320 -16.51 5.38 -22.65
C THR A 320 -16.24 6.87 -22.49
N ASP A 321 -16.34 7.40 -21.26
CA ASP A 321 -16.14 8.82 -20.97
C ASP A 321 -14.87 9.10 -20.17
N TYR A 322 -13.98 8.13 -20.00
CA TYR A 322 -12.79 8.26 -19.13
C TYR A 322 -11.94 9.48 -19.50
N ASP A 323 -11.65 9.68 -20.78
CA ASP A 323 -10.81 10.80 -21.24
C ASP A 323 -11.45 12.16 -20.96
N VAL A 324 -12.77 12.29 -21.16
CA VAL A 324 -13.52 13.53 -20.87
C VAL A 324 -13.55 13.81 -19.36
N ARG A 325 -13.64 12.76 -18.55
CA ARG A 325 -13.68 12.88 -17.09
C ARG A 325 -12.30 13.14 -16.51
N ARG A 326 -11.24 12.71 -17.19
CA ARG A 326 -9.87 12.89 -16.77
C ARG A 326 -9.50 14.36 -16.58
N GLU A 327 -9.97 15.25 -17.45
CA GLU A 327 -9.78 16.69 -17.29
C GLU A 327 -10.45 17.21 -16.01
N LYS A 328 -11.69 16.81 -15.74
CA LYS A 328 -12.39 17.16 -14.49
C LYS A 328 -11.70 16.60 -13.26
N LEU A 329 -11.17 15.38 -13.36
CA LEU A 329 -10.42 14.73 -12.32
C LEU A 329 -9.16 15.55 -11.97
N PHE A 330 -8.40 15.98 -12.96
CA PHE A 330 -7.19 16.77 -12.74
C PHE A 330 -7.50 18.17 -12.22
N GLU A 331 -8.58 18.80 -12.71
CA GLU A 331 -9.05 20.07 -12.18
C GLU A 331 -9.45 19.97 -10.71
N PHE A 332 -10.23 18.95 -10.37
CA PHE A 332 -10.62 18.67 -8.98
C PHE A 332 -9.38 18.40 -8.11
N ALA A 333 -8.53 17.47 -8.51
CA ALA A 333 -7.35 17.07 -7.73
C ALA A 333 -6.42 18.27 -7.48
N THR A 334 -6.19 19.11 -8.49
CA THR A 334 -5.39 20.33 -8.36
C THR A 334 -6.00 21.28 -7.34
N TYR A 335 -7.28 21.60 -7.50
CA TYR A 335 -7.95 22.56 -6.62
C TYR A 335 -8.06 22.03 -5.18
N PHE A 336 -8.42 20.76 -5.02
CA PHE A 336 -8.56 20.12 -3.71
C PHE A 336 -7.24 20.13 -2.92
N VAL A 337 -6.15 19.68 -3.53
CA VAL A 337 -4.83 19.64 -2.88
C VAL A 337 -4.36 21.04 -2.51
N GLN A 338 -4.51 22.03 -3.41
CA GLN A 338 -4.13 23.42 -3.14
C GLN A 338 -4.93 23.99 -1.97
N LYS A 339 -6.25 23.82 -1.97
CA LYS A 339 -7.13 24.33 -0.93
C LYS A 339 -6.91 23.66 0.43
N CYS A 340 -6.69 22.36 0.45
CA CYS A 340 -6.34 21.65 1.68
C CYS A 340 -5.01 22.18 2.26
N LYS A 341 -3.97 22.32 1.43
CA LYS A 341 -2.69 22.89 1.86
C LYS A 341 -2.83 24.30 2.41
N GLU A 342 -3.56 25.20 1.70
CA GLU A 342 -3.82 26.57 2.14
C GLU A 342 -4.50 26.64 3.51
N ASN A 343 -5.28 25.64 3.89
CA ASN A 343 -6.02 25.57 5.15
C ASN A 343 -5.38 24.65 6.20
N ASN A 344 -4.14 24.20 5.99
CA ASN A 344 -3.43 23.26 6.87
C ASN A 344 -4.22 21.97 7.12
N ILE A 345 -4.73 21.37 6.03
CA ILE A 345 -5.40 20.07 6.01
C ILE A 345 -4.50 19.08 5.28
N GLY A 346 -4.10 18.02 5.96
CA GLY A 346 -3.33 16.93 5.36
C GLY A 346 -4.20 16.12 4.39
N THR A 347 -3.62 15.58 3.32
CA THR A 347 -4.37 14.79 2.34
C THR A 347 -3.60 13.55 1.92
N PHE A 348 -4.30 12.40 1.85
CA PHE A 348 -3.73 11.11 1.50
C PHE A 348 -4.53 10.51 0.33
N TYR A 349 -3.94 10.54 -0.88
CA TYR A 349 -4.59 9.98 -2.06
C TYR A 349 -4.74 8.46 -1.93
N TRP A 350 -5.96 7.94 -2.22
CA TRP A 350 -6.21 6.50 -2.14
C TRP A 350 -5.60 5.77 -3.33
N MET A 351 -4.67 4.98 -3.10
CA MET A 351 -3.76 3.98 -3.63
C MET A 351 -3.39 4.01 -5.14
N GLY A 352 -4.25 4.44 -6.07
CA GLY A 352 -4.12 4.17 -7.51
C GLY A 352 -2.95 4.83 -8.27
N LEU A 353 -2.09 5.60 -7.60
CA LEU A 353 -0.90 6.18 -8.25
C LEU A 353 0.13 5.12 -8.68
N THR A 354 0.20 4.03 -7.92
CA THR A 354 0.98 2.84 -8.24
C THR A 354 0.19 1.60 -7.84
N ASP A 355 0.17 0.57 -8.67
CA ASP A 355 -0.68 -0.59 -8.51
C ASP A 355 -0.06 -1.85 -9.14
N GLY A 356 -0.32 -3.02 -8.56
CA GLY A 356 0.14 -4.31 -9.06
C GLY A 356 1.64 -4.35 -9.34
N ALA A 357 2.03 -4.75 -10.54
CA ALA A 357 3.44 -4.85 -10.93
C ALA A 357 4.21 -3.53 -10.82
N SER A 358 3.55 -2.38 -10.99
CA SER A 358 4.19 -1.07 -10.86
C SER A 358 4.78 -0.85 -9.46
N ARG A 359 4.20 -1.45 -8.41
CA ARG A 359 4.78 -1.38 -7.05
C ARG A 359 6.08 -2.18 -6.94
N LEU A 360 6.16 -3.31 -7.64
CA LEU A 360 7.37 -4.14 -7.65
C LEU A 360 8.50 -3.48 -8.44
N PHE A 361 8.18 -2.74 -9.50
CA PHE A 361 9.15 -2.04 -10.36
C PHE A 361 9.58 -0.66 -9.84
N PRO A 362 9.23 -0.25 -8.66
CA PRO A 362 9.01 1.11 -8.17
C PRO A 362 8.69 2.10 -9.31
N ALA A 363 7.47 2.00 -9.81
CA ALA A 363 6.98 2.80 -10.93
C ALA A 363 5.59 3.38 -10.64
N PHE A 364 5.27 4.50 -11.26
CA PHE A 364 3.92 5.06 -11.22
C PHE A 364 3.05 4.41 -12.30
N HIS A 365 1.87 3.97 -11.89
CA HIS A 365 0.83 3.49 -12.81
C HIS A 365 0.09 4.68 -13.46
N GLN A 366 -0.09 5.76 -12.67
CA GLN A 366 -0.71 7.01 -13.10
C GLN A 366 0.25 8.19 -12.87
N ALA A 367 1.35 8.22 -13.64
CA ALA A 367 2.41 9.21 -13.49
C ALA A 367 1.93 10.66 -13.69
N ASP A 368 1.00 10.88 -14.62
CA ASP A 368 0.43 12.20 -14.89
C ASP A 368 -0.46 12.70 -13.75
N LEU A 369 -1.25 11.84 -13.12
CA LEU A 369 -2.00 12.20 -11.92
C LEU A 369 -1.05 12.48 -10.75
N ALA A 370 -0.04 11.63 -10.54
CA ALA A 370 0.98 11.87 -9.53
C ALA A 370 1.67 13.23 -9.72
N LYS A 371 2.04 13.57 -10.97
CA LYS A 371 2.58 14.89 -11.34
C LYS A 371 1.63 16.02 -10.97
N THR A 372 0.36 15.85 -11.30
CA THR A 372 -0.69 16.86 -11.02
C THR A 372 -0.81 17.12 -9.51
N LEU A 373 -0.87 16.06 -8.68
CA LEU A 373 -0.92 16.18 -7.23
C LEU A 373 0.32 16.88 -6.65
N LEU A 374 1.49 16.46 -7.09
CA LEU A 374 2.77 17.01 -6.63
C LEU A 374 2.91 18.48 -7.03
N GLN A 375 2.53 18.86 -8.26
CA GLN A 375 2.54 20.25 -8.71
C GLN A 375 1.49 21.09 -7.99
N ALA A 376 0.32 20.54 -7.68
CA ALA A 376 -0.68 21.23 -6.87
C ALA A 376 -0.17 21.53 -5.46
N TYR A 377 0.60 20.61 -4.88
CA TYR A 377 1.16 20.78 -3.54
C TYR A 377 2.42 21.65 -3.52
N HIS A 378 3.42 21.38 -4.38
CA HIS A 378 4.74 22.02 -4.35
C HIS A 378 4.82 23.29 -5.20
N GLY A 379 3.84 23.50 -6.10
CA GLY A 379 3.81 24.60 -7.06
C GLY A 379 4.00 24.10 -8.51
N SER A 380 3.45 24.84 -9.47
CA SER A 380 3.38 24.43 -10.88
C SER A 380 4.75 24.18 -11.55
N ASN A 381 5.81 24.76 -11.01
CA ASN A 381 7.18 24.57 -11.50
C ASN A 381 7.89 23.34 -10.92
N TYR A 382 7.25 22.62 -9.99
CA TYR A 382 7.82 21.41 -9.44
C TYR A 382 7.91 20.32 -10.52
N ASN A 383 9.09 19.73 -10.68
CA ASN A 383 9.36 18.71 -11.68
C ASN A 383 9.78 17.39 -11.02
N PRO A 384 8.82 16.54 -10.64
CA PRO A 384 9.10 15.28 -9.98
C PRO A 384 9.74 14.27 -10.94
N THR A 385 10.55 13.37 -10.38
CA THR A 385 10.97 12.15 -11.08
C THR A 385 9.89 11.08 -10.88
N LEU A 386 9.27 10.64 -11.96
CA LEU A 386 8.15 9.70 -11.95
C LEU A 386 8.45 8.52 -12.88
N PRO A 387 9.19 7.51 -12.43
CA PRO A 387 9.45 6.32 -13.24
C PRO A 387 8.13 5.59 -13.55
N GLU A 388 8.03 5.07 -14.77
CA GLU A 388 6.89 4.30 -15.25
C GLU A 388 7.30 2.85 -15.57
N ARG A 389 6.32 1.94 -15.66
CA ARG A 389 6.59 0.53 -16.04
C ARG A 389 7.32 0.43 -17.39
N SER A 390 7.08 1.37 -18.30
CA SER A 390 7.73 1.48 -19.61
C SER A 390 9.24 1.74 -19.55
N ASP A 391 9.75 2.27 -18.44
CA ASP A 391 11.19 2.50 -18.24
C ASP A 391 11.97 1.19 -18.00
N TYR A 392 11.26 0.08 -17.85
CA TYR A 392 11.82 -1.26 -17.63
C TYR A 392 11.48 -2.23 -18.78
N PRO A 393 11.79 -1.86 -20.06
CA PRO A 393 11.27 -2.58 -21.23
C PRO A 393 11.77 -4.02 -21.36
N ASN A 394 12.89 -4.35 -20.70
CA ASN A 394 13.57 -5.64 -20.80
C ASN A 394 13.54 -6.42 -19.47
N THR A 395 12.81 -5.94 -18.48
CA THR A 395 12.76 -6.57 -17.17
C THR A 395 11.47 -7.39 -17.03
N CYS A 396 11.60 -8.66 -16.74
CA CYS A 396 10.52 -9.60 -16.47
C CYS A 396 10.41 -9.88 -14.97
N ILE A 397 9.21 -10.23 -14.53
CA ILE A 397 8.97 -10.77 -13.19
C ILE A 397 9.24 -12.28 -13.25
N SER A 398 10.08 -12.74 -12.31
CA SER A 398 10.35 -14.15 -12.06
C SER A 398 9.71 -14.53 -10.72
N ALA A 399 9.03 -15.66 -10.65
CA ALA A 399 8.32 -16.10 -9.46
C ALA A 399 8.18 -17.62 -9.37
N THR A 400 8.12 -18.13 -8.14
CA THR A 400 7.68 -19.50 -7.87
C THR A 400 6.16 -19.50 -7.79
N VAL A 401 5.51 -20.34 -8.59
CA VAL A 401 4.05 -20.55 -8.60
C VAL A 401 3.74 -21.91 -8.02
N SER A 402 2.99 -21.92 -6.92
CA SER A 402 2.53 -23.16 -6.27
C SER A 402 1.03 -23.30 -6.40
N TYR A 403 0.59 -24.39 -7.02
CA TYR A 403 -0.83 -24.72 -7.19
C TYR A 403 -1.28 -25.65 -6.06
N ASN A 404 -2.42 -25.36 -5.49
CA ASN A 404 -3.07 -26.14 -4.42
C ASN A 404 -4.42 -26.71 -4.84
N GLN A 405 -4.80 -26.53 -6.12
CA GLN A 405 -6.07 -26.98 -6.66
C GLN A 405 -5.95 -27.39 -8.12
N GLN A 406 -6.66 -28.47 -8.50
CA GLN A 406 -6.77 -28.84 -9.90
C GLN A 406 -7.47 -27.72 -10.69
N TRP A 407 -6.94 -27.45 -11.88
CA TRP A 407 -7.36 -26.36 -12.76
C TRP A 407 -7.06 -24.95 -12.21
N GLY A 408 -6.29 -24.82 -11.12
CA GLY A 408 -5.79 -23.54 -10.63
C GLY A 408 -5.08 -22.77 -11.74
N GLU A 409 -5.22 -21.45 -11.75
CA GLU A 409 -4.77 -20.57 -12.83
C GLU A 409 -3.90 -19.42 -12.30
N PHE A 410 -2.76 -19.24 -12.94
CA PHE A 410 -1.86 -18.13 -12.74
C PHE A 410 -1.86 -17.23 -13.97
N ASN A 411 -2.16 -15.94 -13.83
CA ASN A 411 -2.20 -15.01 -14.95
C ASN A 411 -0.81 -14.80 -15.54
N LEU A 412 -0.66 -15.06 -16.82
CA LEU A 412 0.49 -14.66 -17.63
C LEU A 412 0.26 -13.30 -18.30
N TYR A 413 -0.99 -12.96 -18.54
CA TYR A 413 -1.45 -11.68 -19.07
C TYR A 413 -2.89 -11.43 -18.67
N THR A 414 -3.20 -10.20 -18.31
CA THR A 414 -4.56 -9.68 -18.14
C THR A 414 -4.68 -8.34 -18.86
N GLY A 415 -5.83 -8.05 -19.45
CA GLY A 415 -6.07 -6.79 -20.16
C GLY A 415 -6.94 -7.00 -21.38
N SER A 416 -6.78 -6.17 -22.38
CA SER A 416 -7.49 -6.27 -23.66
C SER A 416 -6.47 -6.10 -24.78
N MET A 417 -6.17 -7.19 -25.49
CA MET A 417 -5.30 -7.12 -26.67
C MET A 417 -6.00 -7.69 -27.90
N THR A 418 -5.76 -7.10 -29.05
CA THR A 418 -6.26 -7.61 -30.32
C THR A 418 -5.28 -8.66 -30.85
N ALA A 419 -5.75 -9.90 -31.04
CA ALA A 419 -4.91 -11.03 -31.48
C ALA A 419 -4.21 -10.77 -32.84
N SER A 420 -4.73 -9.88 -33.68
CA SER A 420 -4.09 -9.52 -34.94
C SER A 420 -2.82 -8.66 -34.78
N GLN A 421 -2.63 -8.03 -33.63
CA GLN A 421 -1.45 -7.20 -33.34
C GLN A 421 -0.28 -8.02 -32.74
N TYR A 422 -0.57 -9.22 -32.23
CA TYR A 422 0.40 -10.10 -31.59
C TYR A 422 0.54 -11.43 -32.34
N SER A 423 1.74 -11.99 -32.34
CA SER A 423 2.03 -13.30 -32.92
C SER A 423 2.00 -14.42 -31.90
N GLY A 424 2.09 -14.12 -30.59
CA GLY A 424 2.06 -15.14 -29.55
C GLY A 424 2.55 -14.69 -28.18
N ILE A 425 2.73 -15.65 -27.31
CA ILE A 425 3.33 -15.52 -25.98
C ILE A 425 4.48 -16.53 -25.83
N GLU A 426 5.57 -16.11 -25.22
CA GLU A 426 6.70 -16.96 -24.80
C GLU A 426 6.71 -17.04 -23.27
N LEU A 427 6.89 -18.26 -22.76
CA LEU A 427 7.07 -18.56 -21.34
C LEU A 427 8.39 -19.31 -21.17
N GLU A 428 9.18 -18.86 -20.22
CA GLU A 428 10.40 -19.52 -19.79
C GLU A 428 10.26 -19.98 -18.33
N LEU A 429 10.49 -21.25 -18.08
CA LEU A 429 10.52 -21.89 -16.78
C LEU A 429 11.97 -22.28 -16.44
N ASP A 430 12.27 -22.52 -15.17
CA ASP A 430 13.58 -23.03 -14.75
C ASP A 430 13.87 -24.41 -15.35
N GLU A 431 12.86 -25.26 -15.34
CA GLU A 431 12.94 -26.64 -15.85
C GLU A 431 11.65 -27.03 -16.59
N ALA A 432 11.72 -28.07 -17.35
CA ALA A 432 10.54 -28.62 -18.01
C ALA A 432 9.53 -29.11 -16.97
N PRO A 433 8.24 -28.74 -17.08
CA PRO A 433 7.24 -29.17 -16.12
C PRO A 433 7.01 -30.71 -16.26
N ALA A 434 6.59 -31.33 -15.18
CA ALA A 434 6.17 -32.74 -15.23
C ALA A 434 5.12 -32.94 -16.32
N SER A 435 5.18 -34.09 -16.97
CA SER A 435 4.27 -34.42 -18.09
C SER A 435 2.80 -34.26 -17.69
N GLY A 436 2.06 -33.49 -18.47
CA GLY A 436 0.64 -33.22 -18.26
C GLY A 436 0.34 -32.40 -17.03
N LEU A 437 1.31 -31.64 -16.48
CA LEU A 437 1.10 -30.76 -15.34
C LEU A 437 0.46 -29.44 -15.76
N LEU A 438 1.00 -28.77 -16.78
CA LEU A 438 0.67 -27.41 -17.17
C LEU A 438 0.14 -27.27 -18.58
N MET A 439 -0.72 -26.29 -18.77
CA MET A 439 -1.13 -25.83 -20.09
C MET A 439 -1.33 -24.32 -20.11
N TYR A 440 -1.20 -23.70 -21.28
CA TYR A 440 -1.76 -22.39 -21.55
C TYR A 440 -3.27 -22.47 -21.64
N LYS A 441 -3.97 -21.47 -21.12
CA LYS A 441 -5.38 -21.21 -21.43
C LYS A 441 -5.52 -19.73 -21.82
N VAL A 442 -6.06 -19.49 -23.00
CA VAL A 442 -6.25 -18.15 -23.58
C VAL A 442 -7.74 -17.86 -23.63
N TYR A 443 -8.14 -16.80 -22.97
CA TYR A 443 -9.52 -16.31 -22.95
C TYR A 443 -9.74 -15.34 -24.11
N CYS A 444 -10.57 -15.77 -25.04
CA CYS A 444 -10.95 -15.03 -26.23
C CYS A 444 -12.38 -15.43 -26.64
N SER A 445 -12.81 -15.15 -27.88
CA SER A 445 -14.16 -15.50 -28.36
C SER A 445 -14.56 -16.97 -28.10
N SER A 446 -13.57 -17.86 -28.01
CA SER A 446 -13.71 -19.27 -27.62
C SER A 446 -12.35 -19.68 -27.04
N ASP A 447 -12.31 -20.12 -25.80
CA ASP A 447 -11.07 -20.44 -25.07
C ASP A 447 -10.16 -21.40 -25.87
N LYS A 448 -8.87 -21.10 -25.84
CA LYS A 448 -7.83 -21.90 -26.51
C LYS A 448 -6.85 -22.44 -25.48
N THR A 449 -6.44 -23.68 -25.67
CA THR A 449 -5.50 -24.34 -24.76
C THR A 449 -4.32 -24.94 -25.52
N LYS A 450 -3.18 -25.06 -24.85
CA LYS A 450 -1.99 -25.77 -25.36
C LYS A 450 -1.19 -26.31 -24.19
N ASP A 451 -0.91 -27.61 -24.21
CA ASP A 451 -0.04 -28.24 -23.20
C ASP A 451 1.39 -27.70 -23.25
N ILE A 452 2.03 -27.65 -22.11
CA ILE A 452 3.42 -27.24 -21.93
C ILE A 452 4.24 -28.44 -21.49
N SER A 453 5.27 -28.78 -22.28
CA SER A 453 6.14 -29.95 -22.05
C SER A 453 7.63 -29.60 -22.00
N SER A 454 8.00 -28.33 -22.13
CA SER A 454 9.40 -27.89 -22.12
C SER A 454 9.57 -26.65 -21.26
N ALA A 455 10.79 -26.42 -20.77
CA ALA A 455 11.14 -25.23 -19.99
C ALA A 455 10.97 -23.94 -20.81
N SER A 456 11.22 -23.98 -22.11
CA SER A 456 10.92 -22.88 -23.03
C SER A 456 9.73 -23.24 -23.89
N SER A 457 8.69 -22.46 -23.85
CA SER A 457 7.43 -22.72 -24.55
C SER A 457 6.89 -21.46 -25.23
N LYS A 458 6.36 -21.67 -26.43
CA LYS A 458 5.70 -20.58 -27.19
C LYS A 458 4.30 -21.01 -27.61
N TYR A 459 3.33 -20.12 -27.47
CA TYR A 459 1.99 -20.31 -27.99
C TYR A 459 1.67 -19.21 -29.01
N ASN A 460 1.53 -19.61 -30.29
CA ASN A 460 1.21 -18.69 -31.39
C ASN A 460 -0.28 -18.36 -31.38
N PHE A 461 -0.60 -17.09 -31.60
CA PHE A 461 -2.00 -16.63 -31.69
C PHE A 461 -2.50 -16.67 -33.12
N SER A 462 -3.77 -17.03 -33.29
CA SER A 462 -4.48 -16.87 -34.57
C SER A 462 -5.12 -15.48 -34.63
N THR A 463 -5.04 -14.82 -35.78
CA THR A 463 -5.71 -13.54 -36.03
C THR A 463 -7.23 -13.62 -35.90
N THR A 464 -7.79 -14.82 -35.98
CA THR A 464 -9.23 -15.09 -35.85
C THR A 464 -9.73 -15.13 -34.41
N TRP A 465 -8.84 -15.04 -33.40
CA TRP A 465 -9.25 -15.11 -31.99
C TRP A 465 -9.91 -13.84 -31.47
N GLY A 466 -9.82 -12.74 -32.25
CA GLY A 466 -10.41 -11.46 -31.86
C GLY A 466 -9.66 -10.82 -30.68
N THR A 467 -10.39 -10.41 -29.66
CA THR A 467 -9.82 -9.84 -28.44
C THR A 467 -9.43 -10.94 -27.45
N ILE A 468 -8.21 -10.88 -26.94
CA ILE A 468 -7.71 -11.73 -25.85
C ILE A 468 -7.77 -10.89 -24.58
N THR A 469 -8.52 -11.37 -23.59
CA THR A 469 -8.71 -10.67 -22.31
C THR A 469 -7.82 -11.20 -21.20
N ARG A 470 -7.39 -12.49 -21.32
CA ARG A 470 -6.53 -13.13 -20.33
C ARG A 470 -5.76 -14.28 -20.96
N ILE A 471 -4.56 -14.53 -20.45
CA ILE A 471 -3.78 -15.75 -20.73
C ILE A 471 -3.32 -16.27 -19.38
N THR A 472 -3.58 -17.56 -19.12
CA THR A 472 -3.17 -18.18 -17.84
C THR A 472 -2.26 -19.37 -18.07
N LEU A 473 -1.47 -19.66 -17.03
CA LEU A 473 -0.79 -20.92 -16.82
C LEU A 473 -1.69 -21.77 -15.92
N GLN A 474 -2.33 -22.79 -16.48
CA GLN A 474 -3.30 -23.63 -15.77
C GLN A 474 -2.68 -24.96 -15.36
N CYS A 475 -2.90 -25.34 -14.09
CA CYS A 475 -2.46 -26.62 -13.55
C CYS A 475 -3.51 -27.72 -13.79
N LYS A 476 -3.13 -28.82 -14.46
CA LYS A 476 -4.03 -29.96 -14.75
C LYS A 476 -4.11 -30.98 -13.60
N LYS A 477 -3.28 -30.82 -12.55
CA LYS A 477 -3.21 -31.71 -11.38
C LYS A 477 -3.73 -30.98 -10.15
N SER A 478 -3.98 -31.71 -9.08
CA SER A 478 -4.44 -31.18 -7.80
C SER A 478 -3.39 -30.29 -7.08
N SER A 479 -2.13 -30.45 -7.43
CA SER A 479 -1.02 -29.63 -6.94
C SER A 479 0.15 -29.64 -7.91
N GLY A 480 1.03 -28.68 -7.77
CA GLY A 480 2.27 -28.59 -8.53
C GLY A 480 2.99 -27.27 -8.24
N THR A 481 4.29 -27.25 -8.38
CA THR A 481 5.11 -26.06 -8.23
C THR A 481 5.99 -25.88 -9.44
N VAL A 482 6.11 -24.65 -9.93
CA VAL A 482 6.99 -24.28 -11.04
C VAL A 482 7.63 -22.93 -10.80
N ARG A 483 8.84 -22.75 -11.32
CA ARG A 483 9.53 -21.46 -11.32
C ARG A 483 9.39 -20.82 -12.70
N VAL A 484 8.66 -19.71 -12.75
CA VAL A 484 8.56 -18.86 -13.93
C VAL A 484 9.75 -17.90 -13.96
N LYS A 485 10.52 -17.89 -15.04
CA LYS A 485 11.66 -16.97 -15.25
C LYS A 485 11.25 -15.72 -16.00
N SER A 486 10.53 -15.90 -17.10
CA SER A 486 10.10 -14.78 -17.92
C SER A 486 8.82 -15.08 -18.68
N ILE A 487 8.06 -14.04 -18.93
CA ILE A 487 6.86 -14.05 -19.77
C ILE A 487 6.96 -12.90 -20.74
N LYS A 488 6.83 -13.16 -22.04
CA LYS A 488 6.91 -12.12 -23.08
C LYS A 488 5.79 -12.29 -24.10
N LEU A 489 5.07 -11.23 -24.38
CA LEU A 489 4.19 -11.14 -25.54
C LEU A 489 5.02 -10.82 -26.77
N ILE A 490 4.69 -11.42 -27.91
CA ILE A 490 5.40 -11.23 -29.18
C ILE A 490 4.48 -10.45 -30.12
N LYS A 491 4.88 -9.24 -30.46
CA LYS A 491 4.17 -8.41 -31.46
C LYS A 491 4.35 -9.00 -32.87
N LYS A 492 3.57 -8.53 -33.84
CA LYS A 492 3.67 -8.96 -35.24
C LYS A 492 5.00 -8.60 -35.90
N ASP A 493 5.63 -7.52 -35.46
CA ASP A 493 6.95 -7.09 -35.92
C ASP A 493 8.11 -7.88 -35.31
N GLY A 494 7.79 -8.86 -34.44
CA GLY A 494 8.77 -9.68 -33.73
C GLY A 494 9.26 -9.10 -32.40
N THR A 495 8.86 -7.88 -32.06
CA THR A 495 9.20 -7.25 -30.76
C THR A 495 8.65 -8.08 -29.61
N ARG A 496 9.49 -8.33 -28.60
CA ARG A 496 9.13 -9.02 -27.37
C ARG A 496 8.89 -8.01 -26.26
N VAL A 497 7.70 -8.06 -25.68
CA VAL A 497 7.31 -7.16 -24.59
C VAL A 497 7.09 -8.00 -23.33
N PRO A 498 7.76 -7.71 -22.22
CA PRO A 498 7.48 -8.37 -20.95
C PRO A 498 6.00 -8.29 -20.57
N SER A 499 5.48 -9.36 -20.01
CA SER A 499 4.13 -9.41 -19.43
C SER A 499 4.24 -9.62 -17.94
N ASP A 500 3.44 -8.90 -17.17
CA ASP A 500 3.47 -8.92 -15.72
C ASP A 500 2.45 -9.93 -15.19
N PRO A 501 2.90 -11.01 -14.54
CA PRO A 501 2.03 -12.05 -14.02
C PRO A 501 1.30 -11.61 -12.75
N SER A 502 0.25 -12.33 -12.40
CA SER A 502 -0.45 -12.17 -11.12
C SER A 502 -1.13 -13.47 -10.69
N VAL A 503 -1.40 -13.60 -9.42
CA VAL A 503 -2.24 -14.70 -8.91
C VAL A 503 -3.66 -14.51 -9.42
N TYR A 504 -4.33 -15.62 -9.80
CA TYR A 504 -5.73 -15.58 -10.16
C TYR A 504 -6.57 -16.45 -9.22
N TRP A 505 -6.46 -17.80 -9.27
CA TRP A 505 -7.13 -18.67 -8.31
C TRP A 505 -6.46 -20.05 -8.22
N GLY A 506 -6.60 -20.70 -7.07
CA GLY A 506 -6.06 -22.05 -6.86
C GLY A 506 -4.53 -22.14 -6.94
N CYS A 507 -3.85 -21.02 -6.74
CA CYS A 507 -2.39 -20.94 -6.70
C CYS A 507 -1.92 -19.78 -5.79
N SER A 508 -0.64 -19.83 -5.45
CA SER A 508 0.07 -18.74 -4.77
C SER A 508 1.37 -18.41 -5.51
N MET A 509 1.95 -17.27 -5.19
CA MET A 509 3.19 -16.77 -5.78
C MET A 509 4.18 -16.41 -4.68
N SER A 510 5.40 -16.93 -4.78
CA SER A 510 6.51 -16.64 -3.85
C SER A 510 7.82 -16.36 -4.59
N ASP A 511 8.88 -16.03 -3.86
CA ASP A 511 10.23 -15.78 -4.36
C ASP A 511 10.26 -14.83 -5.56
N VAL A 512 9.44 -13.77 -5.48
CA VAL A 512 9.30 -12.80 -6.56
C VAL A 512 10.56 -11.97 -6.70
N SER A 513 11.09 -11.91 -7.93
CA SER A 513 12.28 -11.13 -8.26
C SER A 513 12.18 -10.54 -9.67
N LEU A 514 12.89 -9.45 -9.89
CA LEU A 514 13.03 -8.83 -11.20
C LEU A 514 14.24 -9.43 -11.92
N THR A 515 14.03 -9.86 -13.17
CA THR A 515 15.07 -10.43 -14.01
C THR A 515 15.21 -9.59 -15.27
N ASN A 516 16.37 -8.97 -15.46
CA ASN A 516 16.68 -8.30 -16.72
C ASN A 516 16.94 -9.37 -17.79
N THR A 517 16.10 -9.42 -18.82
CA THR A 517 16.20 -10.40 -19.91
C THR A 517 17.02 -9.85 -21.07
N ASP A 518 17.40 -8.60 -21.03
CA ASP A 518 18.43 -8.03 -21.90
C ASP A 518 19.81 -8.21 -21.25
N THR A 519 20.25 -9.44 -21.16
CA THR A 519 21.68 -9.67 -21.19
C THR A 519 22.13 -9.37 -22.61
N GLY A 520 22.16 -8.08 -22.97
CA GLY A 520 22.62 -7.57 -24.27
C GLY A 520 24.10 -7.85 -24.57
N ILE A 521 24.58 -8.97 -24.09
CA ILE A 521 25.76 -9.68 -24.55
C ILE A 521 25.29 -11.01 -25.16
N ASN A 522 24.31 -10.94 -26.07
CA ASN A 522 24.18 -11.97 -27.07
C ASN A 522 25.25 -11.71 -28.14
N GLY A 523 26.42 -12.32 -27.92
CA GLY A 523 27.41 -12.47 -28.97
C GLY A 523 28.62 -11.59 -28.96
N VAL A 524 29.11 -11.11 -27.81
CA VAL A 524 30.57 -11.11 -27.70
C VAL A 524 30.95 -12.58 -27.42
N LYS A 525 31.10 -13.36 -28.49
CA LYS A 525 32.13 -14.39 -28.47
C LYS A 525 33.38 -13.64 -28.11
N LEU A 526 33.76 -13.68 -26.85
CA LEU A 526 35.16 -13.47 -26.49
C LEU A 526 35.88 -14.59 -27.23
N ASP A 527 36.45 -14.26 -28.39
CA ASP A 527 37.46 -15.13 -28.97
C ASP A 527 38.45 -15.32 -27.82
N ALA A 528 38.60 -16.55 -27.39
CA ALA A 528 39.40 -16.93 -26.23
C ALA A 528 40.92 -16.58 -26.43
N ASP A 529 41.26 -16.00 -27.58
CA ASP A 529 42.63 -15.68 -28.00
C ASP A 529 42.99 -14.20 -27.98
N ASN A 530 42.08 -13.28 -27.58
CA ASN A 530 42.43 -11.87 -27.43
C ASN A 530 42.24 -11.43 -25.94
N ASP A 531 43.16 -11.87 -25.10
CA ASP A 531 43.37 -11.32 -23.78
C ASP A 531 44.11 -9.99 -23.89
N ASP A 532 43.41 -8.90 -24.24
CA ASP A 532 43.97 -7.57 -24.39
C ASP A 532 44.10 -6.80 -23.06
N GLY A 533 43.73 -7.46 -21.95
CA GLY A 533 43.77 -6.87 -20.61
C GLY A 533 42.78 -5.73 -20.39
N SER A 534 41.83 -5.49 -21.29
CA SER A 534 40.89 -4.38 -21.19
C SER A 534 39.97 -4.50 -19.98
N ILE A 535 39.73 -3.37 -19.32
CA ILE A 535 38.89 -3.24 -18.14
C ILE A 535 37.58 -2.55 -18.55
N TYR A 536 36.46 -3.05 -18.06
CA TYR A 536 35.15 -2.50 -18.33
C TYR A 536 34.41 -2.22 -17.03
N ASP A 537 33.55 -1.20 -17.00
CA ASP A 537 32.58 -0.99 -15.94
C ASP A 537 31.36 -1.96 -16.10
N LEU A 538 30.45 -1.94 -15.13
CA LEU A 538 29.24 -2.78 -15.19
C LEU A 538 28.29 -2.46 -16.36
N ASN A 539 28.44 -1.30 -16.99
CA ASN A 539 27.68 -0.87 -18.16
C ASN A 539 28.38 -1.24 -19.48
N GLY A 540 29.49 -2.01 -19.42
CA GLY A 540 30.25 -2.44 -20.59
C GLY A 540 31.13 -1.32 -21.21
N ARG A 541 31.32 -0.19 -20.56
CA ARG A 541 32.18 0.89 -21.02
C ARG A 541 33.63 0.56 -20.69
N ARG A 542 34.51 0.60 -21.70
CA ARG A 542 35.95 0.38 -21.52
C ARG A 542 36.57 1.49 -20.68
N LEU A 543 37.32 1.09 -19.69
CA LEU A 543 38.05 1.98 -18.77
C LEU A 543 39.54 1.96 -19.06
N GLN A 544 40.22 3.09 -18.90
CA GLN A 544 41.69 3.15 -18.98
C GLN A 544 42.35 2.63 -17.71
N GLN A 545 41.64 2.71 -16.57
CA GLN A 545 42.06 2.18 -15.28
C GLN A 545 40.81 1.70 -14.51
N PRO A 546 40.96 0.77 -13.55
CA PRO A 546 39.83 0.34 -12.72
C PRO A 546 39.18 1.54 -12.00
N SER A 547 37.87 1.65 -12.11
CA SER A 547 37.08 2.62 -11.32
C SER A 547 36.78 2.07 -9.95
N LYS A 548 36.53 2.94 -8.99
CA LYS A 548 36.04 2.51 -7.65
C LYS A 548 34.74 1.72 -7.79
N GLY A 549 34.70 0.53 -7.20
CA GLY A 549 33.56 -0.36 -7.29
C GLY A 549 33.88 -1.65 -8.08
N ILE A 550 32.86 -2.26 -8.69
CA ILE A 550 33.00 -3.50 -9.45
C ILE A 550 33.42 -3.20 -10.89
N ASN A 551 34.49 -3.83 -11.33
CA ASN A 551 35.02 -3.77 -12.69
C ASN A 551 35.04 -5.18 -13.30
N ILE A 552 35.11 -5.28 -14.62
CA ILE A 552 35.21 -6.54 -15.38
C ILE A 552 36.50 -6.52 -16.19
N GLN A 553 37.32 -7.56 -16.05
CA GLN A 553 38.50 -7.79 -16.88
C GLN A 553 38.58 -9.27 -17.21
N ASN A 554 38.81 -9.61 -18.46
CA ASN A 554 38.88 -10.99 -18.93
C ASN A 554 37.65 -11.82 -18.53
N GLY A 555 36.44 -11.20 -18.57
CA GLY A 555 35.20 -11.85 -18.17
C GLY A 555 35.01 -12.07 -16.67
N LYS A 556 35.97 -11.66 -15.84
CA LYS A 556 35.91 -11.82 -14.38
C LYS A 556 35.62 -10.48 -13.69
N LYS A 557 34.73 -10.50 -12.72
CA LYS A 557 34.44 -9.34 -11.87
C LYS A 557 35.49 -9.21 -10.77
N PHE A 558 35.99 -8.01 -10.54
CA PHE A 558 36.85 -7.67 -9.40
C PHE A 558 36.44 -6.33 -8.80
N TYR A 559 36.77 -6.13 -7.54
CA TYR A 559 36.42 -4.90 -6.81
C TYR A 559 37.64 -4.03 -6.57
N THR A 560 37.53 -2.75 -6.92
CA THR A 560 38.55 -1.73 -6.64
C THR A 560 38.05 -0.83 -5.49
N LYS A 561 38.83 -0.72 -4.42
CA LYS A 561 38.52 0.09 -3.23
C LYS A 561 38.65 1.59 -3.45
#